data_cae0ce3a66d74dfbe501e6e04c5215fb
#
_entry.id   cae0ce3a66d74dfbe501e6e04c5215fb
#
_cell.length_a   1.000
_cell.length_b   1.000
_cell.length_c   1.000
_cell.angle_alpha   90.00
_cell.angle_beta   90.00
_cell.angle_gamma   90.00
#
_symmetry.space_group_name_H-M   'P 1'
#
loop_
_entity.id
_entity.type
_entity.pdbx_description
1 polymer ?
#
loop_
_entity_poly.entity_id
_entity_poly.type
_entity_poly.pdbx_seq_one_letter_code
_entity_poly.pdbx_strand_id
1 'polypeptide(L)'
;MRIIHYIDSIKAGNLLSDYLLRLTTAQKEYADVKTVTQQGDFKKLLADFQPDIVHIHTCWEYQAATHANWAAKKQCAVVFSPHWELDERARTTEQKSTKKVKTLLYQAKMVRRVDALLVSSEQERQDILKLGWTKRIDIVQDSVLNSSLSDDDMALQTISFYRKVLDTRYQFAMTAMEKEAIPSLLHVGLAQETTHNLLPSDQLLNLRSLNPEQWRRIFLYADDEGIREIVDNCISRLQLNAPTIDTAAIQR
;
A
#
# COMPACT_ATOMS: atom_id res chain seq x y z
N MET A 1 5.09 7.89 -5.93
CA MET A 1 4.25 6.68 -5.84
C MET A 1 3.52 6.48 -7.15
N ARG A 2 3.47 5.26 -7.68
CA ARG A 2 2.75 4.91 -8.92
C ARG A 2 1.54 4.04 -8.56
N ILE A 3 0.36 4.43 -9.00
CA ILE A 3 -0.91 3.82 -8.61
C ILE A 3 -1.70 3.40 -9.84
N ILE A 4 -2.18 2.17 -9.87
CA ILE A 4 -3.20 1.72 -10.83
C ILE A 4 -4.51 1.51 -10.09
N HIS A 5 -5.58 2.15 -10.56
CA HIS A 5 -6.95 1.86 -10.18
C HIS A 5 -7.60 0.94 -11.21
N TYR A 6 -8.22 -0.14 -10.74
CA TYR A 6 -9.00 -1.03 -11.58
C TYR A 6 -10.48 -0.96 -11.22
N ILE A 7 -11.32 -0.75 -12.22
CA ILE A 7 -12.78 -0.83 -12.14
C ILE A 7 -13.31 -1.60 -13.37
N ASP A 8 -14.45 -2.27 -13.25
CA ASP A 8 -15.06 -2.98 -14.39
C ASP A 8 -15.43 -2.04 -15.54
N SER A 9 -16.10 -0.94 -15.22
CA SER A 9 -16.53 0.05 -16.20
C SER A 9 -16.71 1.43 -15.57
N ILE A 10 -16.53 2.49 -16.36
CA ILE A 10 -16.85 3.88 -15.98
C ILE A 10 -18.13 4.28 -16.71
N LYS A 11 -19.17 4.68 -15.95
CA LYS A 11 -20.48 5.04 -16.47
C LYS A 11 -20.90 6.40 -15.92
N ALA A 12 -21.39 7.28 -16.78
CA ALA A 12 -21.94 8.57 -16.37
C ALA A 12 -23.12 8.40 -15.41
N GLY A 13 -23.15 9.21 -14.32
CA GLY A 13 -24.18 9.15 -13.29
C GLY A 13 -24.13 7.93 -12.37
N ASN A 14 -23.04 7.16 -12.41
CA ASN A 14 -22.82 6.08 -11.46
C ASN A 14 -21.93 6.57 -10.33
N LEU A 15 -22.39 6.46 -9.08
CA LEU A 15 -21.69 6.97 -7.89
C LEU A 15 -20.26 6.45 -7.75
N LEU A 16 -20.03 5.17 -8.03
CA LEU A 16 -18.68 4.59 -7.97
C LEU A 16 -17.76 5.17 -9.05
N SER A 17 -18.30 5.42 -10.25
CA SER A 17 -17.55 6.08 -11.32
C SER A 17 -17.21 7.52 -10.97
N ASP A 18 -18.15 8.26 -10.38
CA ASP A 18 -17.95 9.64 -9.93
C ASP A 18 -16.92 9.69 -8.79
N TYR A 19 -17.02 8.81 -7.81
CA TYR A 19 -16.02 8.63 -6.75
C TYR A 19 -14.62 8.41 -7.33
N LEU A 20 -14.48 7.44 -8.23
CA LEU A 20 -13.18 7.10 -8.79
C LEU A 20 -12.58 8.25 -9.60
N LEU A 21 -13.41 8.94 -10.39
CA LEU A 21 -12.95 10.09 -11.19
C LEU A 21 -12.46 11.23 -10.29
N ARG A 22 -13.19 11.58 -9.22
CA ARG A 22 -12.78 12.60 -8.26
C ARG A 22 -11.49 12.19 -7.55
N LEU A 23 -11.45 10.98 -6.98
CA LEU A 23 -10.27 10.46 -6.29
C LEU A 23 -9.03 10.49 -7.20
N THR A 24 -9.13 9.91 -8.40
CA THR A 24 -7.97 9.82 -9.30
C THR A 24 -7.54 11.16 -9.86
N THR A 25 -8.45 12.11 -10.01
CA THR A 25 -8.13 13.48 -10.44
C THR A 25 -7.34 14.20 -9.35
N ALA A 26 -7.81 14.18 -8.10
CA ALA A 26 -7.11 14.80 -6.98
C ALA A 26 -5.77 14.09 -6.66
N GLN A 27 -5.71 12.77 -6.74
CA GLN A 27 -4.47 12.03 -6.48
C GLN A 27 -3.33 12.33 -7.46
N LYS A 28 -3.61 12.82 -8.69
CA LYS A 28 -2.56 13.18 -9.66
C LYS A 28 -1.67 14.33 -9.21
N GLU A 29 -2.11 15.13 -8.27
CA GLU A 29 -1.27 16.17 -7.64
C GLU A 29 -0.18 15.58 -6.74
N TYR A 30 -0.35 14.34 -6.27
CA TYR A 30 0.51 13.70 -5.27
C TYR A 30 1.22 12.42 -5.77
N ALA A 31 0.75 11.86 -6.89
CA ALA A 31 1.22 10.57 -7.38
C ALA A 31 1.00 10.40 -8.89
N ASP A 32 1.74 9.46 -9.50
CA ASP A 32 1.47 9.02 -10.86
C ASP A 32 0.30 8.03 -10.84
N VAL A 33 -0.83 8.42 -11.42
CA VAL A 33 -2.07 7.64 -11.35
C VAL A 33 -2.53 7.21 -12.74
N LYS A 34 -2.84 5.92 -12.88
CA LYS A 34 -3.49 5.33 -14.04
C LYS A 34 -4.78 4.63 -13.65
N THR A 35 -5.78 4.70 -14.52
CA THR A 35 -7.03 3.95 -14.37
C THR A 35 -7.17 2.98 -15.53
N VAL A 36 -7.61 1.77 -15.24
CA VAL A 36 -7.86 0.73 -16.24
C VAL A 36 -9.21 0.07 -15.97
N THR A 37 -9.96 -0.16 -17.04
CA THR A 37 -11.25 -0.86 -17.00
C THR A 37 -11.09 -2.30 -17.51
N GLN A 38 -12.18 -3.06 -17.45
CA GLN A 38 -12.23 -4.43 -17.99
C GLN A 38 -11.82 -4.53 -19.46
N GLN A 39 -12.05 -3.48 -20.25
CA GLN A 39 -11.69 -3.44 -21.67
C GLN A 39 -10.22 -3.11 -21.92
N GLY A 40 -9.50 -2.62 -20.90
CA GLY A 40 -8.08 -2.27 -21.01
C GLY A 40 -7.16 -3.47 -20.82
N ASP A 41 -5.95 -3.36 -21.37
CA ASP A 41 -4.90 -4.36 -21.16
C ASP A 41 -4.19 -4.12 -19.82
N PHE A 42 -4.79 -4.63 -18.75
CA PHE A 42 -4.23 -4.55 -17.39
C PHE A 42 -2.83 -5.16 -17.30
N LYS A 43 -2.59 -6.27 -17.99
CA LYS A 43 -1.33 -7.00 -17.89
C LYS A 43 -0.18 -6.22 -18.52
N LYS A 44 -0.44 -5.60 -19.66
CA LYS A 44 0.51 -4.68 -20.31
C LYS A 44 0.76 -3.46 -19.45
N LEU A 45 -0.32 -2.81 -18.96
CA LEU A 45 -0.19 -1.64 -18.09
C LEU A 45 0.61 -1.97 -16.81
N LEU A 46 0.38 -3.11 -16.19
CA LEU A 46 1.12 -3.57 -15.01
C LEU A 46 2.61 -3.73 -15.29
N ALA A 47 2.97 -4.26 -16.46
CA ALA A 47 4.36 -4.46 -16.86
C ALA A 47 5.07 -3.14 -17.20
N ASP A 48 4.40 -2.26 -17.96
CA ASP A 48 5.00 -1.02 -18.46
C ASP A 48 5.07 0.06 -17.36
N PHE A 49 4.05 0.17 -16.55
CA PHE A 49 3.94 1.21 -15.52
C PHE A 49 4.62 0.84 -14.20
N GLN A 50 4.74 -0.46 -13.88
CA GLN A 50 5.37 -0.97 -12.65
C GLN A 50 4.84 -0.25 -11.40
N PRO A 51 3.55 -0.36 -11.05
CA PRO A 51 2.95 0.37 -9.95
C PRO A 51 3.46 -0.10 -8.60
N ASP A 52 3.49 0.82 -7.63
CA ASP A 52 3.69 0.50 -6.22
C ASP A 52 2.39 -0.07 -5.61
N ILE A 53 1.26 0.50 -6.02
CA ILE A 53 -0.10 0.15 -5.56
C ILE A 53 -0.99 -0.24 -6.74
N VAL A 54 -1.73 -1.31 -6.57
CA VAL A 54 -2.90 -1.66 -7.40
C VAL A 54 -4.14 -1.63 -6.53
N HIS A 55 -5.05 -0.69 -6.79
CA HIS A 55 -6.31 -0.54 -6.06
C HIS A 55 -7.48 -1.07 -6.90
N ILE A 56 -8.13 -2.11 -6.41
CA ILE A 56 -9.26 -2.79 -7.06
C ILE A 56 -10.57 -2.23 -6.50
N HIS A 57 -11.48 -1.79 -7.37
CA HIS A 57 -12.79 -1.22 -7.00
C HIS A 57 -13.98 -2.09 -7.39
N THR A 58 -13.74 -3.26 -7.96
CA THR A 58 -14.79 -4.14 -8.46
C THR A 58 -14.91 -5.39 -7.61
N CYS A 59 -16.12 -5.64 -7.12
CA CYS A 59 -16.49 -6.83 -6.36
C CYS A 59 -17.18 -7.88 -7.26
N TRP A 60 -17.14 -9.15 -6.88
CA TRP A 60 -17.85 -10.26 -7.53
C TRP A 60 -17.44 -10.56 -8.98
N GLU A 61 -16.30 -10.04 -9.43
CA GLU A 61 -15.76 -10.26 -10.76
C GLU A 61 -14.49 -11.14 -10.73
N TYR A 62 -14.49 -12.21 -11.52
CA TYR A 62 -13.34 -13.11 -11.62
C TYR A 62 -12.09 -12.40 -12.13
N GLN A 63 -12.28 -11.44 -13.03
CA GLN A 63 -11.19 -10.66 -13.61
C GLN A 63 -10.51 -9.78 -12.55
N ALA A 64 -11.27 -9.15 -11.65
CA ALA A 64 -10.72 -8.40 -10.52
C ALA A 64 -9.82 -9.27 -9.63
N ALA A 65 -10.27 -10.48 -9.29
CA ALA A 65 -9.48 -11.45 -8.53
C ALA A 65 -8.21 -11.90 -9.28
N THR A 66 -8.29 -12.03 -10.60
CA THR A 66 -7.15 -12.35 -11.45
C THR A 66 -6.13 -11.22 -11.49
N HIS A 67 -6.60 -9.96 -11.63
CA HIS A 67 -5.74 -8.77 -11.62
C HIS A 67 -5.05 -8.59 -10.27
N ALA A 68 -5.77 -8.77 -9.15
CA ALA A 68 -5.18 -8.78 -7.82
C ALA A 68 -4.04 -9.82 -7.70
N ASN A 69 -4.26 -11.04 -8.22
CA ASN A 69 -3.24 -12.08 -8.20
C ASN A 69 -2.03 -11.77 -9.12
N TRP A 70 -2.24 -11.14 -10.27
CA TRP A 70 -1.12 -10.71 -11.13
C TRP A 70 -0.30 -9.60 -10.48
N ALA A 71 -0.97 -8.61 -9.87
CA ALA A 71 -0.30 -7.54 -9.14
C ALA A 71 0.54 -8.08 -7.97
N ALA A 72 -0.03 -8.97 -7.16
CA ALA A 72 0.68 -9.61 -6.06
C ALA A 72 1.91 -10.42 -6.52
N LYS A 73 1.81 -11.15 -7.66
CA LYS A 73 2.95 -11.86 -8.26
C LYS A 73 4.06 -10.93 -8.76
N LYS A 74 3.73 -9.69 -9.08
CA LYS A 74 4.68 -8.64 -9.45
C LYS A 74 5.17 -7.82 -8.25
N GLN A 75 4.85 -8.30 -7.04
CA GLN A 75 5.19 -7.66 -5.77
C GLN A 75 4.60 -6.25 -5.56
N CYS A 76 3.60 -5.86 -6.37
CA CYS A 76 2.82 -4.67 -6.11
C CYS A 76 1.94 -4.87 -4.87
N ALA A 77 1.78 -3.82 -4.07
CA ALA A 77 0.80 -3.86 -3.00
C ALA A 77 -0.62 -3.79 -3.59
N VAL A 78 -1.52 -4.62 -3.07
CA VAL A 78 -2.89 -4.71 -3.57
C VAL A 78 -3.85 -4.24 -2.51
N VAL A 79 -4.58 -3.18 -2.82
CA VAL A 79 -5.69 -2.64 -2.02
C VAL A 79 -7.01 -3.02 -2.68
N PHE A 80 -8.03 -3.25 -1.88
CA PHE A 80 -9.37 -3.55 -2.36
C PHE A 80 -10.42 -2.70 -1.66
N SER A 81 -11.28 -2.00 -2.42
CA SER A 81 -12.46 -1.30 -1.92
C SER A 81 -13.73 -2.00 -2.40
N PRO A 82 -14.50 -2.61 -1.49
CA PRO A 82 -15.71 -3.34 -1.85
C PRO A 82 -16.94 -2.46 -2.10
N HIS A 83 -16.90 -1.18 -1.70
CA HIS A 83 -18.00 -0.21 -1.91
C HIS A 83 -19.38 -0.77 -1.51
N TRP A 84 -19.50 -1.27 -0.28
CA TRP A 84 -20.69 -1.88 0.32
C TRP A 84 -21.14 -3.21 -0.30
N GLU A 85 -20.49 -3.70 -1.35
CA GLU A 85 -20.86 -4.95 -2.02
C GLU A 85 -20.62 -6.21 -1.16
N LEU A 86 -19.85 -6.10 -0.07
CA LEU A 86 -19.62 -7.18 0.88
C LEU A 86 -20.50 -7.11 2.11
N ASP A 87 -21.37 -6.12 2.23
CA ASP A 87 -22.33 -6.06 3.34
C ASP A 87 -23.32 -7.23 3.31
N GLU A 88 -24.03 -7.46 4.39
CA GLU A 88 -24.97 -8.57 4.50
C GLU A 88 -26.13 -8.42 3.50
N ARG A 89 -26.65 -7.20 3.30
CA ARG A 89 -27.74 -6.93 2.37
C ARG A 89 -27.32 -7.20 0.95
N ALA A 90 -26.19 -6.62 0.49
CA ALA A 90 -25.70 -6.83 -0.86
C ALA A 90 -25.41 -8.32 -1.16
N ARG A 91 -25.00 -9.11 -0.15
CA ARG A 91 -24.76 -10.54 -0.30
C ARG A 91 -26.01 -11.41 -0.29
N THR A 92 -27.09 -10.94 0.35
CA THR A 92 -28.28 -11.77 0.58
C THR A 92 -29.48 -11.42 -0.30
N THR A 93 -29.53 -10.20 -0.84
CA THR A 93 -30.72 -9.69 -1.55
C THR A 93 -30.72 -10.07 -3.03
N GLU A 94 -29.64 -9.77 -3.76
CA GLU A 94 -29.58 -10.03 -5.19
C GLU A 94 -28.61 -11.17 -5.52
N GLN A 95 -29.06 -12.10 -6.40
CA GLN A 95 -28.23 -13.20 -6.91
C GLN A 95 -27.53 -14.01 -5.79
N LYS A 96 -28.21 -14.22 -4.66
CA LYS A 96 -27.65 -14.89 -3.46
C LYS A 96 -26.93 -16.21 -3.77
N SER A 97 -27.50 -17.05 -4.63
CA SER A 97 -26.89 -18.33 -5.03
C SER A 97 -25.59 -18.12 -5.82
N THR A 98 -25.61 -17.18 -6.77
CA THR A 98 -24.45 -16.84 -7.60
C THR A 98 -23.33 -16.21 -6.76
N LYS A 99 -23.67 -15.28 -5.85
CA LYS A 99 -22.69 -14.67 -4.94
C LYS A 99 -22.08 -15.69 -3.98
N LYS A 100 -22.84 -16.70 -3.50
CA LYS A 100 -22.27 -17.80 -2.69
C LYS A 100 -21.23 -18.60 -3.47
N VAL A 101 -21.52 -18.95 -4.72
CA VAL A 101 -20.57 -19.66 -5.60
C VAL A 101 -19.33 -18.79 -5.85
N LYS A 102 -19.50 -17.53 -6.23
CA LYS A 102 -18.40 -16.57 -6.43
C LYS A 102 -17.56 -16.38 -5.16
N THR A 103 -18.19 -16.35 -3.98
CA THR A 103 -17.50 -16.31 -2.69
C THR A 103 -16.54 -17.49 -2.53
N LEU A 104 -17.03 -18.71 -2.75
CA LEU A 104 -16.25 -19.93 -2.61
C LEU A 104 -15.12 -20.01 -3.61
N LEU A 105 -15.39 -19.66 -4.87
CA LEU A 105 -14.43 -19.82 -5.97
C LEU A 105 -13.28 -18.81 -5.90
N TYR A 106 -13.54 -17.52 -5.67
CA TYR A 106 -12.51 -16.51 -5.79
C TYR A 106 -12.63 -15.29 -4.84
N GLN A 107 -13.86 -14.82 -4.50
CA GLN A 107 -14.00 -13.54 -3.77
C GLN A 107 -13.36 -13.59 -2.38
N ALA A 108 -13.69 -14.58 -1.56
CA ALA A 108 -13.12 -14.71 -0.23
C ALA A 108 -11.59 -14.93 -0.29
N LYS A 109 -11.11 -15.66 -1.29
CA LYS A 109 -9.67 -15.88 -1.50
C LYS A 109 -8.95 -14.59 -1.90
N MET A 110 -9.56 -13.77 -2.75
CA MET A 110 -9.03 -12.46 -3.11
C MET A 110 -8.92 -11.58 -1.88
N VAL A 111 -10.01 -11.40 -1.10
CA VAL A 111 -10.04 -10.57 0.10
C VAL A 111 -9.01 -10.98 1.16
N ARG A 112 -8.76 -12.28 1.32
CA ARG A 112 -7.73 -12.78 2.25
C ARG A 112 -6.31 -12.51 1.80
N ARG A 113 -6.09 -12.30 0.49
CA ARG A 113 -4.76 -12.16 -0.11
C ARG A 113 -4.33 -10.74 -0.39
N VAL A 114 -5.27 -9.81 -0.51
CA VAL A 114 -4.93 -8.40 -0.67
C VAL A 114 -4.25 -7.88 0.59
N ASP A 115 -3.43 -6.87 0.45
CA ASP A 115 -2.64 -6.32 1.56
C ASP A 115 -3.52 -5.57 2.56
N ALA A 116 -4.53 -4.86 2.08
CA ALA A 116 -5.53 -4.19 2.91
C ALA A 116 -6.82 -3.89 2.16
N LEU A 117 -7.89 -3.65 2.91
CA LEU A 117 -9.14 -3.09 2.42
C LEU A 117 -9.23 -1.61 2.80
N LEU A 118 -9.81 -0.84 1.89
CA LEU A 118 -10.21 0.53 2.13
C LEU A 118 -11.72 0.64 2.02
N VAL A 119 -12.38 1.13 3.08
CA VAL A 119 -13.83 1.28 3.16
C VAL A 119 -14.22 2.72 3.45
N SER A 120 -15.49 3.07 3.23
CA SER A 120 -15.97 4.44 3.37
C SER A 120 -16.51 4.78 4.76
N SER A 121 -16.78 3.77 5.61
CA SER A 121 -17.38 4.00 6.92
C SER A 121 -17.07 2.89 7.93
N GLU A 122 -17.26 3.21 9.21
CA GLU A 122 -17.13 2.23 10.29
C GLU A 122 -18.18 1.11 10.18
N GLN A 123 -19.39 1.42 9.69
CA GLN A 123 -20.42 0.39 9.50
C GLN A 123 -19.97 -0.66 8.47
N GLU A 124 -19.46 -0.23 7.32
CA GLU A 124 -18.94 -1.13 6.29
C GLU A 124 -17.77 -1.97 6.83
N ARG A 125 -16.87 -1.34 7.59
CA ARG A 125 -15.76 -2.02 8.27
C ARG A 125 -16.25 -3.14 9.20
N GLN A 126 -17.24 -2.86 10.06
CA GLN A 126 -17.78 -3.85 10.98
C GLN A 126 -18.46 -5.02 10.25
N ASP A 127 -19.17 -4.75 9.16
CA ASP A 127 -19.82 -5.80 8.37
C ASP A 127 -18.79 -6.72 7.68
N ILE A 128 -17.68 -6.17 7.23
CA ILE A 128 -16.59 -6.97 6.66
C ILE A 128 -15.85 -7.77 7.76
N LEU A 129 -15.62 -7.19 8.93
CA LEU A 129 -14.99 -7.89 10.06
C LEU A 129 -15.80 -9.13 10.48
N LYS A 130 -17.14 -9.08 10.43
CA LYS A 130 -18.02 -10.25 10.70
C LYS A 130 -17.78 -11.41 9.75
N LEU A 131 -17.25 -11.17 8.53
CA LEU A 131 -16.91 -12.23 7.58
C LEU A 131 -15.68 -13.04 8.01
N GLY A 132 -14.81 -12.47 8.84
CA GLY A 132 -13.57 -13.11 9.29
C GLY A 132 -12.54 -13.34 8.17
N TRP A 133 -12.66 -12.62 7.03
CA TRP A 133 -11.75 -12.83 5.89
C TRP A 133 -10.46 -12.04 6.00
N THR A 134 -10.51 -10.85 6.61
CA THR A 134 -9.34 -10.00 6.90
C THR A 134 -9.60 -9.11 8.11
N LYS A 135 -8.52 -8.64 8.73
CA LYS A 135 -8.57 -7.63 9.80
C LYS A 135 -7.89 -6.32 9.36
N ARG A 136 -7.24 -6.32 8.21
CA ARG A 136 -6.53 -5.17 7.65
C ARG A 136 -7.51 -4.29 6.87
N ILE A 137 -8.25 -3.45 7.57
CA ILE A 137 -9.28 -2.59 7.03
C ILE A 137 -9.09 -1.19 7.61
N ASP A 138 -8.91 -0.21 6.72
CA ASP A 138 -8.84 1.21 7.10
C ASP A 138 -10.03 1.96 6.49
N ILE A 139 -10.30 3.16 6.98
CA ILE A 139 -11.46 3.98 6.59
C ILE A 139 -10.96 5.27 5.96
N VAL A 140 -11.42 5.57 4.76
CA VAL A 140 -11.37 6.90 4.15
C VAL A 140 -12.77 7.25 3.67
N GLN A 141 -13.32 8.34 4.19
CA GLN A 141 -14.66 8.77 3.82
C GLN A 141 -14.72 9.18 2.34
N ASP A 142 -15.85 8.93 1.73
CA ASP A 142 -16.12 9.27 0.33
C ASP A 142 -16.65 10.71 0.20
N SER A 143 -15.95 11.56 -0.55
CA SER A 143 -16.35 12.96 -0.80
C SER A 143 -17.62 13.09 -1.64
N VAL A 144 -18.01 12.06 -2.39
CA VAL A 144 -19.30 12.04 -3.12
C VAL A 144 -20.48 11.89 -2.16
N LEU A 145 -20.29 11.12 -1.08
CA LEU A 145 -21.32 10.87 -0.07
C LEU A 145 -21.25 11.87 1.10
N ASN A 146 -20.09 12.45 1.35
CA ASN A 146 -19.87 13.40 2.42
C ASN A 146 -19.41 14.77 1.85
N SER A 147 -20.37 15.68 1.69
CA SER A 147 -20.12 17.02 1.14
C SER A 147 -19.22 17.92 2.01
N SER A 148 -18.92 17.54 3.25
CA SER A 148 -17.97 18.26 4.12
C SER A 148 -16.53 17.88 3.87
N LEU A 149 -16.27 16.79 3.13
CA LEU A 149 -14.94 16.32 2.76
C LEU A 149 -14.61 16.79 1.34
N SER A 150 -13.49 17.44 1.16
CA SER A 150 -13.00 17.79 -0.19
C SER A 150 -12.43 16.56 -0.92
N ASP A 151 -12.40 16.61 -2.25
CA ASP A 151 -11.75 15.57 -3.07
C ASP A 151 -10.26 15.49 -2.76
N ASP A 152 -9.64 16.61 -2.43
CA ASP A 152 -8.23 16.70 -2.06
C ASP A 152 -7.94 16.03 -0.71
N ASP A 153 -8.77 16.29 0.31
CA ASP A 153 -8.65 15.61 1.61
C ASP A 153 -8.83 14.09 1.48
N MET A 154 -9.81 13.65 0.68
CA MET A 154 -10.00 12.24 0.38
C MET A 154 -8.76 11.63 -0.29
N ALA A 155 -8.17 12.34 -1.27
CA ALA A 155 -6.97 11.91 -1.96
C ALA A 155 -5.77 11.80 -1.00
N LEU A 156 -5.54 12.82 -0.16
CA LEU A 156 -4.45 12.83 0.82
C LEU A 156 -4.59 11.70 1.85
N GLN A 157 -5.80 11.47 2.38
CA GLN A 157 -6.06 10.37 3.30
C GLN A 157 -5.80 9.01 2.62
N THR A 158 -6.22 8.86 1.36
CA THR A 158 -5.98 7.63 0.59
C THR A 158 -4.49 7.42 0.30
N ILE A 159 -3.73 8.46 -0.05
CA ILE A 159 -2.28 8.39 -0.23
C ILE A 159 -1.58 8.02 1.09
N SER A 160 -2.00 8.61 2.21
CA SER A 160 -1.49 8.26 3.54
C SER A 160 -1.74 6.79 3.87
N PHE A 161 -2.94 6.29 3.59
CA PHE A 161 -3.27 4.88 3.73
C PHE A 161 -2.39 3.97 2.84
N TYR A 162 -2.18 4.32 1.57
CA TYR A 162 -1.29 3.55 0.69
C TYR A 162 0.15 3.49 1.24
N ARG A 163 0.62 4.58 1.83
CA ARG A 163 1.95 4.59 2.46
C ARG A 163 2.00 3.61 3.63
N LYS A 164 0.99 3.56 4.49
CA LYS A 164 0.90 2.56 5.56
C LYS A 164 0.95 1.13 5.00
N VAL A 165 0.21 0.86 3.91
CA VAL A 165 0.22 -0.46 3.26
C VAL A 165 1.61 -0.81 2.74
N LEU A 166 2.30 0.13 2.10
CA LEU A 166 3.68 -0.08 1.62
C LEU A 166 4.66 -0.28 2.78
N ASP A 167 4.50 0.44 3.88
CA ASP A 167 5.32 0.29 5.08
C ASP A 167 5.22 -1.13 5.68
N THR A 168 4.04 -1.76 5.65
CA THR A 168 3.88 -3.16 6.07
C THR A 168 4.57 -4.16 5.13
N ARG A 169 5.03 -3.70 3.98
CA ARG A 169 5.70 -4.49 2.93
C ARG A 169 7.10 -3.99 2.62
N TYR A 170 7.67 -3.16 3.47
CA TYR A 170 8.97 -2.52 3.23
C TYR A 170 10.07 -3.50 2.82
N GLN A 171 10.07 -4.73 3.35
CA GLN A 171 11.05 -5.76 3.01
C GLN A 171 11.05 -6.14 1.52
N PHE A 172 9.87 -6.12 0.87
CA PHE A 172 9.76 -6.38 -0.57
C PHE A 172 10.25 -5.20 -1.42
N ALA A 173 10.16 -3.98 -0.88
CA ALA A 173 10.59 -2.76 -1.56
C ALA A 173 12.08 -2.45 -1.36
N MET A 174 12.76 -3.11 -0.40
CA MET A 174 14.19 -2.91 -0.14
C MET A 174 15.03 -3.32 -1.33
N THR A 175 15.82 -2.38 -1.83
CA THR A 175 16.79 -2.58 -2.91
C THR A 175 18.07 -3.28 -2.41
N ALA A 176 18.93 -3.68 -3.35
CA ALA A 176 20.25 -4.22 -3.01
C ALA A 176 21.05 -3.21 -2.16
N MET A 177 21.01 -1.92 -2.52
CA MET A 177 21.69 -0.84 -1.81
C MET A 177 21.31 -0.78 -0.32
N GLU A 178 20.03 -0.89 0.01
CA GLU A 178 19.55 -0.90 1.40
C GLU A 178 19.99 -2.16 2.15
N LYS A 179 19.91 -3.32 1.48
CA LYS A 179 20.33 -4.60 2.05
C LYS A 179 21.82 -4.63 2.34
N GLU A 180 22.64 -4.00 1.50
CA GLU A 180 24.08 -3.85 1.70
C GLU A 180 24.43 -2.78 2.74
N ALA A 181 23.57 -1.76 2.91
CA ALA A 181 23.74 -0.73 3.93
C ALA A 181 23.60 -1.27 5.35
N ILE A 182 22.70 -2.23 5.58
CA ILE A 182 22.40 -2.76 6.93
C ILE A 182 23.64 -3.34 7.61
N PRO A 183 24.43 -4.26 7.00
CA PRO A 183 25.67 -4.76 7.62
C PRO A 183 26.67 -3.64 7.95
N SER A 184 26.79 -2.63 7.08
CA SER A 184 27.67 -1.48 7.30
C SER A 184 27.23 -0.65 8.50
N LEU A 185 25.90 -0.40 8.63
CA LEU A 185 25.33 0.30 9.77
C LEU A 185 25.56 -0.45 11.08
N LEU A 186 25.37 -1.76 11.09
CA LEU A 186 25.62 -2.61 12.25
C LEU A 186 27.10 -2.65 12.62
N HIS A 187 27.99 -2.80 11.64
CA HIS A 187 29.43 -2.84 11.89
C HIS A 187 29.92 -1.58 12.61
N VAL A 188 29.54 -0.40 12.13
CA VAL A 188 29.94 0.86 12.74
C VAL A 188 29.21 1.13 14.07
N GLY A 189 27.90 0.81 14.12
CA GLY A 189 27.09 1.03 15.31
C GLY A 189 27.53 0.21 16.53
N LEU A 190 28.07 -1.00 16.29
CA LEU A 190 28.57 -1.91 17.32
C LEU A 190 30.06 -1.70 17.65
N ALA A 191 30.81 -0.99 16.81
CA ALA A 191 32.24 -0.81 17.01
C ALA A 191 32.56 -0.07 18.31
N GLN A 192 33.62 -0.48 18.99
CA GLN A 192 34.13 0.25 20.16
C GLN A 192 34.84 1.56 19.73
N GLU A 193 34.84 2.58 20.58
CA GLU A 193 35.10 4.01 20.30
C GLU A 193 36.37 4.42 19.57
N THR A 194 37.34 3.56 19.33
CA THR A 194 38.69 3.96 18.96
C THR A 194 39.11 3.68 17.51
N THR A 195 38.22 3.27 16.63
CA THR A 195 38.61 2.90 15.25
C THR A 195 38.36 4.04 14.25
N HIS A 196 39.40 4.76 13.88
CA HIS A 196 39.46 5.56 12.67
C HIS A 196 39.44 4.62 11.44
N ASN A 197 38.58 4.89 10.46
CA ASN A 197 38.30 4.09 9.25
C ASN A 197 37.44 2.85 9.46
N LEU A 198 36.22 3.10 9.95
CA LEU A 198 35.23 2.03 10.22
C LEU A 198 34.67 1.36 8.97
N LEU A 199 34.73 2.02 7.81
CA LEU A 199 34.14 1.50 6.56
C LEU A 199 35.03 1.81 5.34
N PRO A 200 35.07 0.91 4.33
CA PRO A 200 35.54 1.21 3.00
C PRO A 200 34.83 2.42 2.38
N SER A 201 35.51 3.17 1.51
CA SER A 201 34.99 4.39 0.93
C SER A 201 33.71 4.19 0.09
N ASP A 202 33.60 3.06 -0.59
CA ASP A 202 32.41 2.66 -1.36
C ASP A 202 31.20 2.40 -0.47
N GLN A 203 31.38 1.74 0.67
CA GLN A 203 30.31 1.51 1.65
C GLN A 203 29.86 2.81 2.30
N LEU A 204 30.80 3.70 2.63
CA LEU A 204 30.45 5.02 3.16
C LEU A 204 29.69 5.86 2.13
N LEU A 205 30.09 5.79 0.85
CA LEU A 205 29.39 6.46 -0.23
C LEU A 205 27.97 5.90 -0.40
N ASN A 206 27.80 4.59 -0.31
CA ASN A 206 26.49 3.94 -0.31
C ASN A 206 25.58 4.52 0.78
N LEU A 207 26.03 4.56 2.04
CA LEU A 207 25.26 5.12 3.16
C LEU A 207 24.89 6.60 2.95
N ARG A 208 25.80 7.40 2.41
CA ARG A 208 25.56 8.83 2.13
C ARG A 208 24.62 9.10 0.97
N SER A 209 24.44 8.14 0.08
CA SER A 209 23.58 8.26 -1.11
C SER A 209 22.14 7.77 -0.86
N LEU A 210 21.85 7.21 0.31
CA LEU A 210 20.50 6.77 0.66
C LEU A 210 19.53 7.94 0.69
N ASN A 211 18.40 7.78 -0.01
CA ASN A 211 17.33 8.76 -0.03
C ASN A 211 16.37 8.58 1.17
N PRO A 212 15.45 9.54 1.45
CA PRO A 212 14.55 9.45 2.59
C PRO A 212 13.64 8.21 2.61
N GLU A 213 13.20 7.70 1.46
CA GLU A 213 12.37 6.49 1.42
C GLU A 213 13.19 5.22 1.72
N GLN A 214 14.44 5.19 1.34
CA GLN A 214 15.38 4.11 1.68
C GLN A 214 15.69 4.11 3.18
N TRP A 215 15.97 5.28 3.76
CA TRP A 215 16.12 5.43 5.21
C TRP A 215 14.88 4.99 5.96
N ARG A 216 13.67 5.35 5.46
CA ARG A 216 12.41 4.92 6.06
C ARG A 216 12.33 3.39 6.16
N ARG A 217 12.64 2.67 5.09
CA ARG A 217 12.62 1.20 5.09
C ARG A 217 13.69 0.59 6.01
N ILE A 218 14.88 1.17 6.05
CA ILE A 218 15.94 0.76 6.98
C ILE A 218 15.48 0.94 8.44
N PHE A 219 14.85 2.05 8.77
CA PHE A 219 14.35 2.30 10.11
C PHE A 219 13.22 1.35 10.52
N LEU A 220 12.29 1.06 9.60
CA LEU A 220 11.25 0.06 9.83
C LEU A 220 11.85 -1.32 10.11
N TYR A 221 12.86 -1.71 9.33
CA TYR A 221 13.60 -2.95 9.56
C TYR A 221 14.32 -2.94 10.92
N ALA A 222 14.99 -1.85 11.23
CA ALA A 222 15.76 -1.72 12.48
C ALA A 222 14.86 -1.78 13.73
N ASP A 223 13.65 -1.23 13.65
CA ASP A 223 12.68 -1.30 14.74
C ASP A 223 12.10 -2.71 14.90
N ASP A 224 11.77 -3.38 13.78
CA ASP A 224 11.25 -4.75 13.81
C ASP A 224 12.26 -5.76 14.37
N GLU A 225 13.55 -5.56 14.04
CA GLU A 225 14.64 -6.42 14.52
C GLU A 225 15.21 -5.97 15.89
N GLY A 226 14.72 -4.86 16.46
CA GLY A 226 15.18 -4.34 17.75
C GLY A 226 16.63 -3.79 17.72
N ILE A 227 17.10 -3.35 16.56
CA ILE A 227 18.48 -2.85 16.35
C ILE A 227 18.54 -1.34 16.10
N ARG A 228 17.44 -0.61 16.37
CA ARG A 228 17.34 0.82 16.07
C ARG A 228 18.43 1.66 16.72
N GLU A 229 18.74 1.43 17.99
CA GLU A 229 19.78 2.14 18.71
C GLU A 229 21.16 1.96 18.08
N ILE A 230 21.45 0.78 17.53
CA ILE A 230 22.72 0.51 16.84
C ILE A 230 22.80 1.33 15.55
N VAL A 231 21.72 1.40 14.80
CA VAL A 231 21.63 2.20 13.57
C VAL A 231 21.78 3.69 13.87
N ASP A 232 21.10 4.21 14.90
CA ASP A 232 21.18 5.60 15.31
C ASP A 232 22.58 5.97 15.81
N ASN A 233 23.27 5.07 16.50
CA ASN A 233 24.66 5.21 16.90
C ASN A 233 25.59 5.34 15.69
N CYS A 234 25.40 4.49 14.66
CA CYS A 234 26.16 4.60 13.41
C CYS A 234 25.92 5.93 12.70
N ILE A 235 24.66 6.38 12.59
CA ILE A 235 24.29 7.66 11.98
C ILE A 235 25.02 8.82 12.67
N SER A 236 25.02 8.83 14.00
CA SER A 236 25.71 9.85 14.80
C SER A 236 27.22 9.83 14.60
N ARG A 237 27.85 8.65 14.61
CA ARG A 237 29.29 8.49 14.45
C ARG A 237 29.81 8.91 13.08
N LEU A 238 29.08 8.56 12.02
CA LEU A 238 29.45 8.88 10.65
C LEU A 238 28.89 10.22 10.17
N GLN A 239 28.12 10.92 11.03
CA GLN A 239 27.43 12.18 10.72
C GLN A 239 26.62 12.06 9.41
N LEU A 240 25.85 10.97 9.29
CA LEU A 240 25.00 10.73 8.12
C LEU A 240 23.78 11.64 8.15
N ASN A 241 23.39 12.13 6.98
CA ASN A 241 22.19 12.95 6.83
C ASN A 241 20.94 12.05 6.70
N ALA A 242 20.56 11.41 7.79
CA ALA A 242 19.35 10.59 7.84
C ALA A 242 18.14 11.43 8.29
N PRO A 243 16.95 11.25 7.69
CA PRO A 243 15.75 11.99 8.07
C PRO A 243 15.26 11.53 9.46
N THR A 244 14.64 12.44 10.19
CA THR A 244 13.90 12.08 11.41
C THR A 244 12.56 11.46 11.01
N ILE A 245 12.36 10.18 11.32
CA ILE A 245 11.13 9.44 10.99
C ILE A 245 10.59 8.81 12.28
N ASP A 246 9.35 9.15 12.62
CA ASP A 246 8.61 8.48 13.67
C ASP A 246 7.98 7.21 13.12
N THR A 247 8.65 6.09 13.32
CA THR A 247 8.16 4.77 12.89
C THR A 247 7.08 4.21 13.83
N ALA A 248 6.98 4.70 15.06
CA ALA A 248 5.92 4.30 15.99
C ALA A 248 4.53 4.76 15.53
N ALA A 249 4.46 5.87 14.77
CA ALA A 249 3.23 6.34 14.14
C ALA A 249 2.77 5.48 12.94
N ILE A 250 3.61 4.55 12.48
CA ILE A 250 3.28 3.65 11.36
C ILE A 250 2.58 2.42 11.92
N GLN A 251 1.29 2.27 11.63
CA GLN A 251 0.55 1.06 11.98
C GLN A 251 0.99 -0.09 11.05
N ARG A 252 1.51 -1.14 11.65
CA ARG A 252 2.00 -2.36 10.98
C ARG A 252 1.06 -3.54 11.19
#